data_31bf0f3e9a94e437dcf56d886b1f7117
#
_entry.id   31bf0f3e9a94e437dcf56d886b1f7117
#
_cell.length_a   1.000
_cell.length_b   1.000
_cell.length_c   1.000
_cell.angle_alpha   90.00
_cell.angle_beta   90.00
_cell.angle_gamma   90.00
#
_symmetry.space_group_name_H-M   'P 1'
#
loop_
_entity.id
_entity.type
_entity.pdbx_description
1 polymer ?
#
loop_
_entity_poly.entity_id
_entity_poly.type
_entity_poly.pdbx_seq_one_letter_code
_entity_poly.pdbx_strand_id
1 'polypeptide(L)'
;MTLTETVLSLVHEHWLALVAATSVAWLAKNRYHNGLNRYPGPLLASLTDWWRVVDVYGQRPEVTHIKLHEKHGDVVRLGPNYLSFSDPKALKSIYGLNKGFVKVCLSRHIPIDKR
;
A
#
# COMPACT_ATOMS: atom_id res chain seq x y z
N MET A 1 -26.26 -22.27 -30.98
CA MET A 1 -25.54 -21.34 -30.07
C MET A 1 -24.28 -22.02 -29.60
N THR A 2 -23.15 -21.42 -29.91
CA THR A 2 -21.87 -21.96 -29.47
C THR A 2 -21.62 -21.55 -28.01
N LEU A 3 -20.90 -22.36 -27.26
CA LEU A 3 -20.52 -22.05 -25.86
C LEU A 3 -19.90 -20.65 -25.71
N THR A 4 -19.18 -20.22 -26.73
CA THR A 4 -18.54 -18.88 -26.77
C THR A 4 -19.55 -17.73 -26.80
N GLU A 5 -20.64 -17.86 -27.53
CA GLU A 5 -21.70 -16.84 -27.60
C GLU A 5 -22.47 -16.72 -26.29
N THR A 6 -22.71 -17.84 -25.64
CA THR A 6 -23.37 -17.86 -24.31
C THR A 6 -22.51 -17.22 -23.25
N VAL A 7 -21.20 -17.50 -23.24
CA VAL A 7 -20.26 -16.86 -22.30
C VAL A 7 -20.14 -15.37 -22.56
N LEU A 8 -20.06 -14.96 -23.83
CA LEU A 8 -19.98 -13.53 -24.20
C LEU A 8 -21.25 -12.76 -23.78
N SER A 9 -22.43 -13.33 -23.95
CA SER A 9 -23.67 -12.68 -23.54
C SER A 9 -23.76 -12.54 -22.01
N LEU A 10 -23.40 -13.57 -21.25
CA LEU A 10 -23.37 -13.53 -19.79
C LEU A 10 -22.37 -12.49 -19.27
N VAL A 11 -21.20 -12.40 -19.89
CA VAL A 11 -20.22 -11.38 -19.54
C VAL A 11 -20.74 -9.97 -19.85
N HIS A 12 -21.43 -9.80 -20.99
CA HIS A 12 -21.99 -8.51 -21.37
C HIS A 12 -23.11 -8.04 -20.44
N GLU A 13 -23.98 -8.95 -20.00
CA GLU A 13 -25.06 -8.62 -19.05
C GLU A 13 -24.56 -8.34 -17.64
N HIS A 14 -23.50 -9.03 -17.21
CA HIS A 14 -23.02 -8.98 -15.82
C HIS A 14 -21.66 -8.31 -15.64
N TRP A 15 -21.14 -7.61 -16.65
CA TRP A 15 -19.83 -7.00 -16.60
C TRP A 15 -19.63 -6.05 -15.41
N LEU A 16 -20.67 -5.28 -15.04
CA LEU A 16 -20.62 -4.39 -13.87
C LEU A 16 -20.46 -5.19 -12.56
N ALA A 17 -21.19 -6.29 -12.44
CA ALA A 17 -21.10 -7.17 -11.28
C ALA A 17 -19.71 -7.84 -11.19
N LEU A 18 -19.15 -8.26 -12.33
CA LEU A 18 -17.82 -8.84 -12.41
C LEU A 18 -16.73 -7.81 -12.03
N VAL A 19 -16.83 -6.59 -12.54
CA VAL A 19 -15.92 -5.51 -12.17
C VAL A 19 -16.02 -5.18 -10.69
N ALA A 20 -17.22 -5.09 -10.14
CA ALA A 20 -17.43 -4.86 -8.72
C ALA A 20 -16.85 -5.99 -7.86
N ALA A 21 -17.09 -7.24 -8.21
CA ALA A 21 -16.59 -8.41 -7.49
C ALA A 21 -15.05 -8.48 -7.50
N THR A 22 -14.43 -8.26 -8.67
CA THR A 22 -12.96 -8.22 -8.79
C THR A 22 -12.34 -7.07 -8.02
N SER A 23 -12.97 -5.90 -8.02
CA SER A 23 -12.52 -4.73 -7.25
C SER A 23 -12.58 -4.98 -5.73
N VAL A 24 -13.68 -5.56 -5.25
CA VAL A 24 -13.83 -5.92 -3.83
C VAL A 24 -12.80 -6.99 -3.43
N ALA A 25 -12.62 -8.01 -4.25
CA ALA A 25 -11.62 -9.05 -3.99
C ALA A 25 -10.18 -8.48 -3.95
N TRP A 26 -9.87 -7.56 -4.84
CA TRP A 26 -8.58 -6.87 -4.87
C TRP A 26 -8.35 -6.00 -3.63
N LEU A 27 -9.35 -5.22 -3.22
CA LEU A 27 -9.30 -4.40 -2.00
C LEU A 27 -9.16 -5.27 -0.74
N ALA A 28 -9.90 -6.37 -0.66
CA ALA A 28 -9.79 -7.33 0.43
C ALA A 28 -8.39 -7.97 0.49
N LYS A 29 -7.86 -8.37 -0.65
CA LYS A 29 -6.49 -8.86 -0.76
C LYS A 29 -5.48 -7.82 -0.23
N ASN A 30 -5.57 -6.58 -0.69
CA ASN A 30 -4.66 -5.51 -0.25
C ASN A 30 -4.71 -5.29 1.27
N ARG A 31 -5.90 -5.42 1.87
CA ARG A 31 -6.05 -5.25 3.32
C ARG A 31 -5.44 -6.39 4.11
N TYR A 32 -5.60 -7.65 3.65
CA TYR A 32 -5.27 -8.83 4.46
C TYR A 32 -3.97 -9.53 4.04
N HIS A 33 -3.44 -9.23 2.86
CA HIS A 33 -2.37 -10.01 2.23
C HIS A 33 -1.09 -10.10 3.08
N ASN A 34 -0.62 -9.04 3.68
CA ASN A 34 0.72 -9.01 4.31
C ASN A 34 0.71 -9.03 5.84
N GLY A 35 -0.41 -9.40 6.47
CA GLY A 35 -0.51 -9.40 7.92
C GLY A 35 -0.42 -8.02 8.58
N LEU A 36 -0.38 -6.95 7.79
CA LEU A 36 -0.28 -5.57 8.26
C LEU A 36 -1.59 -5.04 8.88
N ASN A 37 -2.63 -5.86 8.88
CA ASN A 37 -3.92 -5.54 9.50
C ASN A 37 -3.83 -5.33 11.02
N ARG A 38 -2.76 -5.82 11.63
CA ARG A 38 -2.47 -5.65 13.06
C ARG A 38 -2.09 -4.22 13.44
N TYR A 39 -1.60 -3.45 12.48
CA TYR A 39 -1.12 -2.09 12.73
C TYR A 39 -2.23 -1.06 12.49
N PRO A 40 -2.41 -0.10 13.44
CA PRO A 40 -3.41 0.95 13.30
C PRO A 40 -3.08 1.92 12.17
N GLY A 41 -4.11 2.50 11.58
CA GLY A 41 -3.97 3.50 10.52
C GLY A 41 -5.29 3.83 9.85
N PRO A 42 -5.32 4.78 8.93
CA PRO A 42 -6.51 5.12 8.18
C PRO A 42 -7.01 3.93 7.35
N LEU A 43 -8.31 3.65 7.39
CA LEU A 43 -8.89 2.54 6.64
C LEU A 43 -8.65 2.66 5.14
N LEU A 44 -8.76 3.87 4.60
CA LEU A 44 -8.51 4.14 3.18
C LEU A 44 -7.06 3.84 2.78
N ALA A 45 -6.10 4.17 3.64
CA ALA A 45 -4.70 3.85 3.42
C ALA A 45 -4.43 2.34 3.40
N SER A 46 -5.18 1.55 4.18
CA SER A 46 -5.03 0.10 4.20
C SER A 46 -5.56 -0.60 2.94
N LEU A 47 -6.48 0.04 2.23
CA LEU A 47 -7.12 -0.49 1.03
C LEU A 47 -6.37 -0.14 -0.25
N THR A 48 -5.87 1.11 -0.33
CA THR A 48 -5.29 1.63 -1.57
C THR A 48 -4.23 2.70 -1.31
N ASP A 49 -3.25 2.79 -2.22
CA ASP A 49 -2.22 3.82 -2.21
C ASP A 49 -2.74 5.21 -2.63
N TRP A 50 -3.96 5.31 -3.15
CA TRP A 50 -4.56 6.59 -3.52
C TRP A 50 -4.65 7.58 -2.36
N TRP A 51 -4.80 7.08 -1.13
CA TRP A 51 -4.77 7.92 0.07
C TRP A 51 -3.47 8.72 0.17
N ARG A 52 -2.32 8.07 -0.12
CA ARG A 52 -1.01 8.74 -0.13
C ARG A 52 -0.90 9.81 -1.22
N VAL A 53 -1.46 9.53 -2.40
CA VAL A 53 -1.48 10.50 -3.49
C VAL A 53 -2.26 11.74 -3.09
N VAL A 54 -3.43 11.57 -2.47
CA VAL A 54 -4.25 12.68 -1.97
C VAL A 54 -3.55 13.46 -0.87
N ASP A 55 -2.87 12.77 0.05
CA ASP A 55 -2.12 13.39 1.14
C ASP A 55 -0.94 14.24 0.62
N VAL A 56 -0.18 13.72 -0.33
CA VAL A 56 0.91 14.47 -0.99
C VAL A 56 0.36 15.63 -1.82
N TYR A 57 -0.77 15.44 -2.50
CA TYR A 57 -1.42 16.51 -3.26
C TYR A 57 -1.91 17.66 -2.38
N GLY A 58 -2.26 17.37 -1.12
CA GLY A 58 -2.62 18.37 -0.10
C GLY A 58 -1.44 19.24 0.35
N GLN A 59 -0.23 19.00 -0.13
CA GLN A 59 1.01 19.77 0.11
C GLN A 59 1.46 19.88 1.58
N ARG A 60 0.90 19.09 2.48
CA ARG A 60 1.30 19.05 3.92
C ARG A 60 1.30 17.62 4.48
N PRO A 61 1.95 16.67 3.82
CA PRO A 61 1.98 15.27 4.29
C PRO A 61 2.66 15.14 5.67
N GLU A 62 3.65 15.99 5.98
CA GLU A 62 4.34 15.99 7.26
C GLU A 62 3.40 16.24 8.44
N VAL A 63 2.47 17.20 8.30
CA VAL A 63 1.48 17.51 9.36
C VAL A 63 0.49 16.38 9.54
N THR A 64 0.05 15.77 8.43
CA THR A 64 -0.85 14.61 8.45
C THR A 64 -0.19 13.42 9.14
N HIS A 65 1.08 13.14 8.82
CA HIS A 65 1.83 12.04 9.43
C HIS A 65 2.04 12.26 10.94
N ILE A 66 2.39 13.48 11.38
CA ILE A 66 2.52 13.81 12.80
C ILE A 66 1.21 13.53 13.54
N LYS A 67 0.09 14.05 13.04
CA LYS A 67 -1.24 13.82 13.62
C LYS A 67 -1.64 12.33 13.67
N LEU A 68 -1.25 11.57 12.64
CA LEU A 68 -1.51 10.14 12.61
C LEU A 68 -0.69 9.39 13.67
N HIS A 69 0.56 9.76 13.88
CA HIS A 69 1.39 9.18 14.94
C HIS A 69 0.92 9.59 16.34
N GLU A 70 0.46 10.83 16.53
CA GLU A 70 -0.15 11.28 17.79
C GLU A 70 -1.41 10.47 18.13
N LYS A 71 -2.21 10.13 17.12
CA LYS A 71 -3.47 9.38 17.29
C LYS A 71 -3.27 7.87 17.42
N HIS A 72 -2.35 7.29 16.67
CA HIS A 72 -2.22 5.84 16.52
C HIS A 72 -0.95 5.26 17.15
N GLY A 73 -0.02 6.11 17.59
CA GLY A 73 1.23 5.70 18.23
C GLY A 73 2.43 5.60 17.29
N ASP A 74 3.46 4.89 17.73
CA ASP A 74 4.78 4.87 17.08
C ASP A 74 4.81 4.17 15.73
N VAL A 75 3.86 3.29 15.45
CA VAL A 75 3.78 2.55 14.18
C VAL A 75 2.41 2.76 13.57
N VAL A 76 2.39 3.36 12.39
CA VAL A 76 1.16 3.68 11.65
C VAL A 76 1.21 3.09 10.24
N ARG A 77 0.13 2.45 9.83
CA ARG A 77 -0.03 1.93 8.47
C ARG A 77 -0.49 3.05 7.54
N LEU A 78 0.37 3.41 6.58
CA LEU A 78 0.12 4.47 5.59
C LEU A 78 -0.19 3.96 4.19
N GLY A 79 -0.22 2.66 4.01
CA GLY A 79 -0.53 2.04 2.72
C GLY A 79 -0.79 0.54 2.84
N PRO A 80 -1.21 -0.13 1.76
CA PRO A 80 -1.40 -1.58 1.75
C PRO A 80 -0.15 -2.34 2.19
N ASN A 81 1.05 -1.84 1.79
CA ASN A 81 2.36 -2.43 2.08
C ASN A 81 3.32 -1.43 2.75
N TYR A 82 2.79 -0.40 3.40
CA TYR A 82 3.58 0.69 3.94
C TYR A 82 3.32 0.92 5.43
N LEU A 83 4.40 0.90 6.22
CA LEU A 83 4.38 1.27 7.64
C LEU A 83 5.26 2.49 7.85
N SER A 84 4.82 3.41 8.69
CA SER A 84 5.59 4.55 9.17
C SER A 84 5.96 4.33 10.63
N PHE A 85 7.22 4.59 10.97
CA PHE A 85 7.77 4.46 12.32
C PHE A 85 8.23 5.83 12.81
N SER A 86 7.79 6.24 13.99
CA SER A 86 8.25 7.45 14.66
C SER A 86 9.31 7.19 15.74
N ASP A 87 9.49 5.94 16.18
CA ASP A 87 10.45 5.58 17.22
C ASP A 87 11.90 5.66 16.72
N PRO A 88 12.78 6.44 17.37
CA PRO A 88 14.20 6.50 17.07
C PRO A 88 14.93 5.16 17.18
N LYS A 89 14.44 4.23 18.01
CA LYS A 89 15.00 2.88 18.15
C LYS A 89 14.77 2.05 16.90
N ALA A 90 13.60 2.19 16.26
CA ALA A 90 13.31 1.55 14.98
C ALA A 90 14.29 2.04 13.90
N LEU A 91 14.60 3.34 13.88
CA LEU A 91 15.57 3.91 12.96
C LEU A 91 16.95 3.27 13.10
N LYS A 92 17.45 3.10 14.33
CA LYS A 92 18.71 2.41 14.62
C LYS A 92 18.67 0.92 14.22
N SER A 93 17.53 0.28 14.39
CA SER A 93 17.36 -1.12 14.01
C SER A 93 17.38 -1.31 12.49
N ILE A 94 16.74 -0.41 11.74
CA ILE A 94 16.62 -0.51 10.28
C ILE A 94 17.89 -0.03 9.56
N TYR A 95 18.47 1.09 10.02
CA TYR A 95 19.64 1.72 9.39
C TYR A 95 20.97 1.40 10.09
N GLY A 96 20.95 0.59 11.15
CA GLY A 96 22.17 0.15 11.84
C GLY A 96 23.11 -0.61 10.90
N LEU A 97 24.40 -0.45 11.10
CA LEU A 97 25.43 -1.18 10.34
C LEU A 97 25.20 -2.71 10.44
N ASN A 98 25.28 -3.39 9.33
CA ASN A 98 25.16 -4.87 9.22
C ASN A 98 23.80 -5.48 9.61
N LYS A 99 22.69 -4.73 9.51
CA LYS A 99 21.36 -5.26 9.83
C LYS A 99 20.68 -6.05 8.70
N GLY A 100 21.35 -6.24 7.56
CA GLY A 100 20.84 -7.07 6.45
C GLY A 100 19.66 -6.48 5.68
N PHE A 101 19.18 -5.29 6.03
CA PHE A 101 18.14 -4.62 5.27
C PHE A 101 18.71 -3.95 4.02
N VAL A 102 18.24 -4.39 2.87
CA VAL A 102 18.61 -3.77 1.60
C VAL A 102 17.68 -2.59 1.35
N LYS A 103 18.26 -1.41 1.13
CA LYS A 103 17.49 -0.27 0.64
C LYS A 103 16.89 -0.63 -0.72
N VAL A 104 15.58 -0.61 -0.85
CA VAL A 104 14.93 -0.65 -2.15
C VAL A 104 15.19 0.70 -2.81
N CYS A 105 16.35 0.81 -3.46
CA CYS A 105 16.63 1.96 -4.31
C CYS A 105 15.86 1.79 -5.61
N LEU A 106 15.22 2.85 -6.06
CA LEU A 106 14.78 3.01 -7.45
C LEU A 106 15.95 2.89 -8.44
N SER A 107 17.18 2.88 -7.94
CA SER A 107 18.43 2.77 -8.69
C SER A 107 18.72 1.39 -9.27
N ARG A 108 17.79 0.44 -9.23
CA ARG A 108 17.98 -0.84 -9.94
C ARG A 108 18.03 -0.68 -11.46
N HIS A 109 17.74 0.53 -11.96
CA HIS A 109 17.78 0.87 -13.39
C HIS A 109 18.87 1.88 -13.77
N ILE A 110 19.68 2.32 -12.83
CA ILE A 110 20.83 3.18 -13.17
C ILE A 110 22.09 2.36 -12.88
N PRO A 111 22.80 1.88 -13.89
CA PRO A 111 24.12 1.28 -13.69
C PRO A 111 25.04 2.40 -13.19
N ILE A 112 25.31 2.41 -11.88
CA ILE A 112 26.37 3.25 -11.34
C ILE A 112 27.67 2.58 -11.72
N ASP A 113 28.32 3.14 -12.74
CA ASP A 113 29.69 2.83 -13.09
C ASP A 113 30.57 3.07 -11.86
N LYS A 114 31.11 2.00 -11.33
CA LYS A 114 32.11 2.05 -10.27
C LYS A 114 33.44 2.40 -10.92
N ARG A 115 33.86 3.64 -10.88
CA ARG A 115 35.27 4.01 -10.97
C ARG A 115 35.89 4.08 -9.58
#